data_dd1062916d02603933b062f83f3cef58
#
_entry.id   dd1062916d02603933b062f83f3cef58
#
_cell.length_a   1.000
_cell.length_b   1.000
_cell.length_c   1.000
_cell.angle_alpha   90.00
_cell.angle_beta   90.00
_cell.angle_gamma   90.00
#
_symmetry.space_group_name_H-M   'P 1'
#
loop_
_entity.id
_entity.type
_entity.pdbx_description
1 polymer ?
#
loop_
_entity_poly.entity_id
_entity_poly.type
_entity_poly.pdbx_seq_one_letter_code
_entity_poly.pdbx_strand_id
1 'polypeptide(L)'
;MTGVQTCALPISANTEIFDLLGQILPDVDGKMASIQTELPSFQDIMLDPATAYEKLTGTYDETVTEDIVYQTLVDHIFEEMHQKYTETSKSQRFRYVDTPLVEAIRNGYLVEIQEPTVIANPGVLVGLNSLLDRCNSVFLPNGEVIKRHSDTVIVVTTNNDYAGCRPMNQSVISRMNLVIDMDEPDEDTMIERVLAITGCSDKKSVRTMAQIVRSIAQYCQDNLITDGCCGIRELIAWVQSFMVCGDLMEAAHYTILSSVTADTESRLEIEGSCLETVIAA
;
A
#
# COMPACT_ATOMS: atom_id res chain seq x y z
N MET A 1 15.52 18.90 9.21
CA MET A 1 14.27 18.17 8.91
C MET A 1 14.28 16.93 9.77
N THR A 2 13.51 16.89 10.82
CA THR A 2 13.24 15.67 11.58
C THR A 2 12.32 14.83 10.69
N GLY A 3 12.88 13.86 9.97
CA GLY A 3 12.11 12.97 9.11
C GLY A 3 11.23 12.05 9.96
N VAL A 4 9.99 12.48 10.24
CA VAL A 4 8.97 11.56 10.74
C VAL A 4 8.66 10.61 9.60
N GLN A 5 8.97 9.33 9.78
CA GLN A 5 8.62 8.33 8.78
C GLN A 5 7.12 8.06 8.88
N THR A 6 6.43 8.29 7.77
CA THR A 6 4.98 8.04 7.64
C THR A 6 4.76 6.72 6.91
N CYS A 7 3.88 5.90 7.44
CA CYS A 7 3.46 4.66 6.85
C CYS A 7 1.96 4.74 6.52
N ALA A 8 1.61 4.69 5.24
CA ALA A 8 0.23 4.56 4.79
C ALA A 8 -0.09 3.07 4.58
N LEU A 9 -1.21 2.62 5.13
CA LEU A 9 -1.63 1.23 5.01
C LEU A 9 -2.52 1.05 3.78
N PRO A 10 -2.24 0.03 2.93
CA PRO A 10 -3.12 -0.30 1.83
C PRO A 10 -4.41 -0.94 2.37
N ILE A 11 -5.52 -0.21 2.29
CA ILE A 11 -6.85 -0.68 2.70
C ILE A 11 -7.69 -0.94 1.47
N SER A 12 -8.45 -2.04 1.49
CA SER A 12 -9.41 -2.43 0.46
C SER A 12 -10.65 -3.06 1.08
N ALA A 13 -11.69 -3.29 0.28
CA ALA A 13 -12.90 -3.98 0.76
C ALA A 13 -12.62 -5.37 1.33
N ASN A 14 -11.58 -6.05 0.83
CA ASN A 14 -11.20 -7.40 1.24
C ASN A 14 -10.04 -7.44 2.26
N THR A 15 -9.69 -6.29 2.85
CA THR A 15 -8.64 -6.24 3.87
C THR A 15 -9.04 -7.09 5.08
N GLU A 16 -8.14 -7.96 5.49
CA GLU A 16 -8.28 -8.83 6.67
C GLU A 16 -7.27 -8.42 7.76
N ILE A 17 -7.45 -8.96 8.97
CA ILE A 17 -6.58 -8.64 10.11
C ILE A 17 -5.12 -9.04 9.86
N PHE A 18 -4.89 -10.09 9.10
CA PHE A 18 -3.54 -10.55 8.75
C PHE A 18 -2.82 -9.62 7.76
N ASP A 19 -3.58 -8.87 6.95
CA ASP A 19 -3.00 -7.83 6.08
C ASP A 19 -2.49 -6.64 6.89
N LEU A 20 -3.04 -6.45 8.10
CA LEU A 20 -2.60 -5.41 9.03
C LEU A 20 -1.50 -5.87 9.98
N LEU A 21 -1.61 -7.10 10.51
CA LEU A 21 -0.72 -7.61 11.56
C LEU A 21 0.38 -8.57 11.07
N GLY A 22 0.42 -8.86 9.77
CA GLY A 22 1.41 -9.75 9.17
C GLY A 22 0.93 -11.18 8.95
N GLN A 23 1.67 -11.88 8.12
CA GLN A 23 1.32 -13.21 7.64
C GLN A 23 2.48 -14.18 7.84
N ILE A 24 2.14 -15.44 8.06
CA ILE A 24 3.09 -16.54 8.04
C ILE A 24 3.11 -17.10 6.63
N LEU A 25 4.18 -16.84 5.90
CA LEU A 25 4.36 -17.27 4.51
C LEU A 25 5.38 -18.39 4.41
N PRO A 26 5.24 -19.31 3.42
CA PRO A 26 6.29 -20.27 3.11
C PRO A 26 7.59 -19.52 2.77
N ASP A 27 8.69 -19.97 3.35
CA ASP A 27 10.02 -19.42 3.03
C ASP A 27 10.47 -19.99 1.68
N VAL A 28 10.22 -19.24 0.61
CA VAL A 28 10.56 -19.59 -0.77
C VAL A 28 12.02 -19.24 -1.10
N ASP A 29 12.64 -18.39 -0.29
CA ASP A 29 14.03 -17.96 -0.43
C ASP A 29 15.02 -18.98 0.19
N GLY A 30 14.64 -20.24 0.29
CA GLY A 30 15.62 -21.27 0.53
C GLY A 30 16.73 -21.08 -0.50
N LYS A 31 17.79 -20.34 -0.14
CA LYS A 31 19.02 -20.33 -0.92
C LYS A 31 19.29 -21.78 -1.23
N MET A 32 19.30 -22.15 -2.51
CA MET A 32 19.99 -23.37 -2.94
C MET A 32 21.32 -23.33 -2.21
N ALA A 33 21.46 -24.16 -1.17
CA ALA A 33 22.68 -24.18 -0.41
C ALA A 33 23.76 -24.46 -1.44
N SER A 34 24.61 -23.47 -1.71
CA SER A 34 25.75 -23.65 -2.56
C SER A 34 26.49 -24.88 -2.04
N ILE A 35 26.87 -25.78 -2.93
CA ILE A 35 27.76 -26.88 -2.60
C ILE A 35 29.01 -26.22 -2.03
N GLN A 36 29.23 -26.35 -0.73
CA GLN A 36 30.34 -25.68 -0.01
C GLN A 36 31.62 -26.52 -0.08
N THR A 37 31.58 -27.69 -0.67
CA THR A 37 32.75 -28.54 -0.83
C THR A 37 33.56 -28.00 -2.02
N GLU A 38 34.83 -27.72 -1.82
CA GLU A 38 35.76 -27.41 -2.91
C GLU A 38 35.96 -28.69 -3.75
N LEU A 39 35.12 -28.84 -4.75
CA LEU A 39 35.22 -29.96 -5.67
C LEU A 39 36.45 -29.80 -6.57
N PRO A 40 37.20 -30.90 -6.85
CA PRO A 40 38.32 -30.84 -7.76
C PRO A 40 37.85 -30.40 -9.15
N SER A 41 38.59 -29.51 -9.80
CA SER A 41 38.31 -29.08 -11.17
C SER A 41 38.64 -30.18 -12.17
N PHE A 42 38.10 -30.08 -13.39
CA PHE A 42 38.43 -30.99 -14.48
C PHE A 42 39.96 -31.08 -14.73
N GLN A 43 40.65 -29.96 -14.63
CA GLN A 43 42.10 -29.90 -14.80
C GLN A 43 42.85 -30.62 -13.67
N ASP A 44 42.37 -30.50 -12.43
CA ASP A 44 42.99 -31.18 -11.29
C ASP A 44 42.88 -32.71 -11.44
N ILE A 45 41.74 -33.20 -11.91
CA ILE A 45 41.52 -34.65 -12.13
C ILE A 45 42.42 -35.18 -13.23
N MET A 46 42.60 -34.44 -14.31
CA MET A 46 43.44 -34.84 -15.43
C MET A 46 44.97 -34.77 -15.13
N LEU A 47 45.36 -33.82 -14.26
CA LEU A 47 46.79 -33.63 -13.90
C LEU A 47 47.25 -34.59 -12.81
N ASP A 48 46.41 -34.82 -11.79
CA ASP A 48 46.73 -35.69 -10.64
C ASP A 48 45.46 -36.35 -10.07
N PRO A 49 45.06 -37.49 -10.64
CA PRO A 49 43.88 -38.21 -10.20
C PRO A 49 43.94 -38.64 -8.71
N ALA A 50 45.13 -38.98 -8.19
CA ALA A 50 45.30 -39.41 -6.83
C ALA A 50 44.99 -38.31 -5.79
N THR A 51 45.51 -37.10 -6.03
CA THR A 51 45.19 -35.93 -5.18
C THR A 51 43.75 -35.46 -5.33
N ALA A 52 43.15 -35.60 -6.51
CA ALA A 52 41.75 -35.28 -6.74
C ALA A 52 40.82 -36.30 -5.99
N TYR A 53 41.18 -37.57 -5.96
CA TYR A 53 40.50 -38.61 -5.21
C TYR A 53 40.59 -38.37 -3.69
N GLU A 54 41.79 -38.01 -3.19
CA GLU A 54 41.97 -37.66 -1.77
C GLU A 54 41.08 -36.49 -1.33
N LYS A 55 40.92 -35.48 -2.15
CA LYS A 55 40.02 -34.35 -1.88
C LYS A 55 38.55 -34.78 -1.73
N LEU A 56 38.12 -35.77 -2.48
CA LEU A 56 36.74 -36.28 -2.45
C LEU A 56 36.49 -37.27 -1.33
N THR A 57 37.46 -38.18 -1.05
CA THR A 57 37.28 -39.33 -0.15
C THR A 57 38.05 -39.22 1.17
N GLY A 58 39.00 -38.28 1.26
CA GLY A 58 39.95 -38.17 2.38
C GLY A 58 41.03 -39.26 2.40
N THR A 59 41.12 -40.11 1.34
CA THR A 59 42.08 -41.20 1.26
C THR A 59 42.91 -41.07 -0.01
N TYR A 60 44.23 -41.06 0.13
CA TYR A 60 45.16 -40.98 -1.00
C TYR A 60 45.44 -42.38 -1.57
N ASP A 61 45.30 -42.56 -2.89
CA ASP A 61 45.56 -43.83 -3.61
C ASP A 61 46.14 -43.56 -4.96
N GLU A 62 47.43 -43.95 -5.17
CA GLU A 62 48.18 -43.76 -6.40
C GLU A 62 47.70 -44.61 -7.58
N THR A 63 46.85 -45.60 -7.31
CA THR A 63 46.36 -46.54 -8.35
C THR A 63 45.07 -46.09 -9.01
N VAL A 64 44.50 -44.96 -8.56
CA VAL A 64 43.23 -44.44 -9.02
C VAL A 64 43.36 -43.82 -10.41
N THR A 65 42.49 -44.21 -11.32
CA THR A 65 42.38 -43.65 -12.66
C THR A 65 41.35 -42.50 -12.70
N GLU A 66 41.48 -41.65 -13.72
CA GLU A 66 40.58 -40.53 -13.97
C GLU A 66 39.08 -40.94 -13.93
N ASP A 67 38.76 -42.11 -14.55
CA ASP A 67 37.38 -42.61 -14.58
C ASP A 67 36.83 -42.92 -13.19
N ILE A 68 37.66 -43.44 -12.28
CA ILE A 68 37.28 -43.73 -10.91
C ILE A 68 37.01 -42.42 -10.16
N VAL A 69 37.83 -41.37 -10.39
CA VAL A 69 37.63 -40.04 -9.76
C VAL A 69 36.35 -39.42 -10.26
N TYR A 70 36.05 -39.50 -11.56
CA TYR A 70 34.77 -39.01 -12.10
C TYR A 70 33.56 -39.73 -11.52
N GLN A 71 33.60 -41.04 -11.40
CA GLN A 71 32.52 -41.80 -10.76
C GLN A 71 32.34 -41.37 -9.29
N THR A 72 33.43 -41.29 -8.54
CA THR A 72 33.40 -40.85 -7.14
C THR A 72 32.88 -39.45 -6.99
N LEU A 73 33.24 -38.52 -7.89
CA LEU A 73 32.73 -37.16 -7.93
C LEU A 73 31.21 -37.11 -8.18
N VAL A 74 30.74 -37.91 -9.14
CA VAL A 74 29.30 -37.99 -9.44
C VAL A 74 28.54 -38.55 -8.26
N ASP A 75 29.02 -39.62 -7.63
CA ASP A 75 28.39 -40.22 -6.47
C ASP A 75 28.35 -39.23 -5.27
N HIS A 76 29.44 -38.51 -5.04
CA HIS A 76 29.50 -37.48 -3.99
C HIS A 76 28.50 -36.36 -4.22
N ILE A 77 28.39 -35.85 -5.45
CA ILE A 77 27.40 -34.84 -5.83
C ILE A 77 25.97 -35.38 -5.62
N PHE A 78 25.69 -36.65 -6.04
CA PHE A 78 24.38 -37.27 -5.84
C PHE A 78 24.03 -37.44 -4.35
N GLU A 79 24.98 -37.86 -3.53
CA GLU A 79 24.77 -38.02 -2.08
C GLU A 79 24.48 -36.67 -1.41
N GLU A 80 25.28 -35.61 -1.73
CA GLU A 80 25.04 -34.26 -1.20
C GLU A 80 23.68 -33.71 -1.67
N MET A 81 23.32 -33.90 -2.93
CA MET A 81 22.01 -33.50 -3.44
C MET A 81 20.88 -34.26 -2.74
N HIS A 82 21.05 -35.56 -2.54
CA HIS A 82 20.04 -36.39 -1.87
C HIS A 82 19.86 -36.05 -0.41
N GLN A 83 20.94 -35.79 0.33
CA GLN A 83 20.88 -35.34 1.70
C GLN A 83 20.17 -33.96 1.80
N LYS A 84 20.55 -33.01 0.97
CA LYS A 84 19.91 -31.68 0.90
C LYS A 84 18.45 -31.76 0.49
N TYR A 85 18.10 -32.59 -0.47
CA TYR A 85 16.71 -32.80 -0.89
C TYR A 85 15.87 -33.45 0.22
N THR A 86 16.43 -34.36 0.98
CA THR A 86 15.77 -35.04 2.10
C THR A 86 15.60 -34.12 3.30
N GLU A 87 16.54 -33.24 3.55
CA GLU A 87 16.44 -32.21 4.59
C GLU A 87 15.45 -31.09 4.20
N THR A 88 15.45 -30.66 2.94
CA THR A 88 14.54 -29.62 2.43
C THR A 88 13.09 -30.12 2.33
N SER A 89 12.88 -31.40 2.00
CA SER A 89 11.53 -31.98 1.91
C SER A 89 10.89 -32.28 3.27
N LYS A 90 11.65 -32.28 4.37
CA LYS A 90 11.15 -32.56 5.72
C LYS A 90 10.68 -31.38 6.53
N SER A 91 10.94 -30.13 6.10
CA SER A 91 10.41 -28.94 6.78
C SER A 91 10.09 -27.85 5.77
N GLN A 92 8.82 -27.72 5.43
CA GLN A 92 8.33 -26.45 4.90
C GLN A 92 8.65 -25.39 5.95
N ARG A 93 9.67 -24.56 5.68
CA ARG A 93 9.99 -23.45 6.55
C ARG A 93 8.99 -22.35 6.28
N PHE A 94 8.39 -21.86 7.33
CA PHE A 94 7.51 -20.70 7.29
C PHE A 94 8.23 -19.56 7.95
N ARG A 95 8.12 -18.35 7.37
CA ARG A 95 8.57 -17.14 8.01
C ARG A 95 7.40 -16.20 8.24
N TYR A 96 7.42 -15.52 9.34
CA TYR A 96 6.52 -14.42 9.59
C TYR A 96 7.06 -13.16 8.88
N VAL A 97 6.17 -12.43 8.22
CA VAL A 97 6.50 -11.19 7.51
C VAL A 97 5.78 -10.05 8.19
N ASP A 98 6.56 -9.10 8.72
CA ASP A 98 6.04 -7.86 9.30
C ASP A 98 5.34 -7.03 8.21
N THR A 99 4.22 -6.42 8.59
CA THR A 99 3.56 -5.42 7.76
C THR A 99 4.11 -4.03 8.08
N PRO A 100 3.86 -3.04 7.19
CA PRO A 100 4.21 -1.66 7.49
C PRO A 100 3.60 -1.14 8.81
N LEU A 101 2.41 -1.61 9.20
CA LEU A 101 1.82 -1.29 10.50
C LEU A 101 2.68 -1.80 11.66
N VAL A 102 3.11 -3.05 11.58
CA VAL A 102 3.94 -3.67 12.63
C VAL A 102 5.28 -2.96 12.75
N GLU A 103 5.93 -2.65 11.62
CA GLU A 103 7.17 -1.86 11.60
C GLU A 103 6.98 -0.48 12.25
N ALA A 104 5.89 0.22 11.90
CA ALA A 104 5.60 1.54 12.45
C ALA A 104 5.35 1.49 13.96
N ILE A 105 4.65 0.46 14.45
CA ILE A 105 4.39 0.25 15.87
C ILE A 105 5.70 -0.01 16.64
N ARG A 106 6.62 -0.78 16.07
CA ARG A 106 7.92 -1.10 16.70
C ARG A 106 8.85 0.12 16.75
N ASN A 107 8.84 0.94 15.69
CA ASN A 107 9.84 2.00 15.49
C ASN A 107 9.36 3.42 15.82
N GLY A 108 8.10 3.60 16.19
CA GLY A 108 7.60 4.92 16.59
C GLY A 108 7.24 5.81 15.40
N TYR A 109 6.74 5.24 14.29
CA TYR A 109 6.37 6.01 13.11
C TYR A 109 4.93 6.52 13.18
N LEU A 110 4.62 7.49 12.32
CA LEU A 110 3.24 7.91 12.08
C LEU A 110 2.55 6.90 11.14
N VAL A 111 1.45 6.35 11.59
CA VAL A 111 0.62 5.41 10.82
C VAL A 111 -0.62 6.13 10.34
N GLU A 112 -0.89 6.08 9.05
CA GLU A 112 -2.13 6.56 8.47
C GLU A 112 -2.95 5.39 7.93
N ILE A 113 -4.17 5.23 8.46
CA ILE A 113 -5.18 4.26 8.00
C ILE A 113 -6.20 5.06 7.19
N GLN A 114 -6.13 4.96 5.87
CA GLN A 114 -7.01 5.71 4.97
C GLN A 114 -8.25 4.89 4.62
N GLU A 115 -9.42 5.52 4.69
CA GLU A 115 -10.72 4.97 4.27
C GLU A 115 -11.04 3.56 4.83
N PRO A 116 -10.87 3.30 6.14
CA PRO A 116 -11.15 1.97 6.68
C PRO A 116 -12.64 1.59 6.63
N THR A 117 -13.51 2.55 6.37
CA THR A 117 -14.96 2.35 6.19
C THR A 117 -15.32 1.56 4.93
N VAL A 118 -14.37 1.41 3.97
CA VAL A 118 -14.57 0.55 2.79
C VAL A 118 -14.40 -0.95 3.10
N ILE A 119 -13.79 -1.31 4.24
CA ILE A 119 -13.57 -2.71 4.63
C ILE A 119 -14.91 -3.41 4.78
N ALA A 120 -15.10 -4.52 4.04
CA ALA A 120 -16.35 -5.27 4.04
C ALA A 120 -16.73 -5.84 5.42
N ASN A 121 -15.72 -6.24 6.20
CA ASN A 121 -15.89 -6.70 7.58
C ASN A 121 -15.38 -5.65 8.56
N PRO A 122 -16.25 -4.83 9.18
CA PRO A 122 -15.82 -3.79 10.12
C PRO A 122 -15.20 -4.36 11.41
N GLY A 123 -15.31 -5.67 11.65
CA GLY A 123 -14.64 -6.38 12.74
C GLY A 123 -13.12 -6.45 12.60
N VAL A 124 -12.57 -6.24 11.40
CA VAL A 124 -11.11 -6.26 11.17
C VAL A 124 -10.40 -5.23 12.05
N LEU A 125 -10.91 -4.01 12.12
CA LEU A 125 -10.32 -2.96 12.96
C LEU A 125 -10.46 -3.22 14.45
N VAL A 126 -11.43 -4.03 14.87
CA VAL A 126 -11.59 -4.44 16.27
C VAL A 126 -10.38 -5.25 16.75
N GLY A 127 -9.71 -5.96 15.85
CA GLY A 127 -8.44 -6.65 16.14
C GLY A 127 -7.32 -5.71 16.60
N LEU A 128 -7.43 -4.41 16.31
CA LEU A 128 -6.48 -3.39 16.75
C LEU A 128 -6.86 -2.73 18.08
N ASN A 129 -7.98 -3.10 18.70
CA ASN A 129 -8.46 -2.46 19.92
C ASN A 129 -7.43 -2.47 21.05
N SER A 130 -6.71 -3.57 21.24
CA SER A 130 -5.69 -3.67 22.28
C SER A 130 -4.51 -2.74 22.05
N LEU A 131 -4.20 -2.44 20.78
CA LEU A 131 -3.18 -1.48 20.37
C LEU A 131 -3.62 -0.03 20.63
N LEU A 132 -4.91 0.25 20.44
CA LEU A 132 -5.50 1.59 20.61
C LEU A 132 -5.86 1.88 22.07
N ASP A 133 -6.01 0.85 22.90
CA ASP A 133 -6.34 0.97 24.32
C ASP A 133 -5.11 1.20 25.19
N ARG A 134 -5.30 1.34 26.51
CA ARG A 134 -4.23 1.59 27.49
C ARG A 134 -3.18 0.49 27.57
N CYS A 135 -3.49 -0.74 27.17
CA CYS A 135 -2.50 -1.81 27.09
C CYS A 135 -1.43 -1.59 26.01
N ASN A 136 -1.73 -0.77 25.00
CA ASN A 136 -0.79 -0.37 23.93
C ASN A 136 -0.03 -1.56 23.33
N SER A 137 -0.67 -2.71 23.17
CA SER A 137 -0.03 -3.92 22.69
C SER A 137 -0.94 -4.70 21.76
N VAL A 138 -0.33 -5.46 20.86
CA VAL A 138 -1.05 -6.34 19.93
C VAL A 138 -0.37 -7.69 19.85
N PHE A 139 -1.16 -8.73 19.68
CA PHE A 139 -0.71 -10.09 19.49
C PHE A 139 -0.55 -10.38 17.99
N LEU A 140 0.64 -10.81 17.60
CA LEU A 140 0.98 -11.12 16.21
C LEU A 140 0.70 -12.61 15.88
N PRO A 141 0.46 -12.95 14.60
CA PRO A 141 0.22 -14.33 14.18
C PRO A 141 1.34 -15.32 14.50
N ASN A 142 2.57 -14.85 14.68
CA ASN A 142 3.72 -15.67 15.08
C ASN A 142 3.78 -15.98 16.60
N GLY A 143 2.80 -15.49 17.38
CA GLY A 143 2.76 -15.66 18.83
C GLY A 143 3.47 -14.58 19.64
N GLU A 144 4.08 -13.61 18.98
CA GLU A 144 4.74 -12.48 19.66
C GLU A 144 3.71 -11.43 20.10
N VAL A 145 3.96 -10.81 21.25
CA VAL A 145 3.22 -9.64 21.72
C VAL A 145 4.11 -8.43 21.59
N ILE A 146 3.74 -7.48 20.75
CA ILE A 146 4.46 -6.22 20.61
C ILE A 146 3.76 -5.08 21.33
N LYS A 147 4.54 -4.19 21.91
CA LYS A 147 4.07 -2.92 22.48
C LYS A 147 4.24 -1.80 21.47
N ARG A 148 3.24 -0.93 21.40
CA ARG A 148 3.33 0.31 20.63
C ARG A 148 4.40 1.21 21.21
N HIS A 149 5.33 1.65 20.37
CA HIS A 149 6.33 2.64 20.74
C HIS A 149 5.65 3.95 21.19
N SER A 150 6.25 4.67 22.14
CA SER A 150 5.68 5.91 22.71
C SER A 150 5.44 7.00 21.64
N ASP A 151 6.26 7.02 20.61
CA ASP A 151 6.21 8.03 19.55
C ASP A 151 5.28 7.64 18.40
N THR A 152 4.73 6.43 18.40
CA THR A 152 3.78 6.01 17.38
C THR A 152 2.49 6.80 17.48
N VAL A 153 2.15 7.48 16.39
CA VAL A 153 0.85 8.17 16.22
C VAL A 153 0.04 7.42 15.16
N ILE A 154 -1.19 7.08 15.48
CA ILE A 154 -2.13 6.44 14.56
C ILE A 154 -3.20 7.44 14.17
N VAL A 155 -3.27 7.74 12.88
CA VAL A 155 -4.26 8.64 12.29
C VAL A 155 -5.19 7.81 11.41
N VAL A 156 -6.48 8.03 11.57
CA VAL A 156 -7.51 7.41 10.72
C VAL A 156 -8.21 8.52 9.96
N THR A 157 -8.23 8.42 8.64
CA THR A 157 -8.95 9.35 7.78
C THR A 157 -10.05 8.62 7.02
N THR A 158 -11.26 9.17 7.03
CA THR A 158 -12.39 8.54 6.35
C THR A 158 -13.42 9.58 5.93
N ASN A 159 -14.16 9.27 4.87
CA ASN A 159 -15.37 9.98 4.48
C ASN A 159 -16.58 9.22 5.01
N ASN A 160 -17.53 9.96 5.60
CA ASN A 160 -18.75 9.37 6.14
C ASN A 160 -19.92 9.35 5.13
N ASP A 161 -19.88 10.25 4.14
CA ASP A 161 -21.00 10.54 3.23
C ASP A 161 -20.79 9.97 1.81
N TYR A 162 -19.87 9.03 1.65
CA TYR A 162 -19.53 8.47 0.35
C TYR A 162 -20.30 7.18 0.09
N ALA A 163 -20.83 7.02 -1.14
CA ALA A 163 -21.52 5.81 -1.56
C ALA A 163 -20.57 4.59 -1.48
N GLY A 164 -20.92 3.61 -0.63
CA GLY A 164 -20.09 2.43 -0.37
C GLY A 164 -19.34 2.45 0.97
N CYS A 165 -19.28 3.58 1.66
CA CYS A 165 -18.75 3.64 3.03
C CYS A 165 -19.72 2.99 4.03
N ARG A 166 -19.16 2.29 5.00
CA ARG A 166 -19.89 1.72 6.14
C ARG A 166 -19.58 2.54 7.38
N PRO A 167 -20.49 2.62 8.34
CA PRO A 167 -20.20 3.31 9.58
C PRO A 167 -19.03 2.64 10.30
N MET A 168 -18.09 3.45 10.78
CA MET A 168 -16.98 2.96 11.57
C MET A 168 -17.48 2.31 12.86
N ASN A 169 -16.83 1.23 13.29
CA ASN A 169 -17.20 0.53 14.50
C ASN A 169 -17.01 1.43 15.74
N GLN A 170 -18.06 1.57 16.53
CA GLN A 170 -18.08 2.41 17.74
C GLN A 170 -17.01 2.02 18.76
N SER A 171 -16.60 0.74 18.80
CA SER A 171 -15.53 0.29 19.69
C SER A 171 -14.17 0.86 19.30
N VAL A 172 -13.96 1.15 18.02
CA VAL A 172 -12.73 1.79 17.51
C VAL A 172 -12.78 3.29 17.78
N ILE A 173 -13.91 3.95 17.45
CA ILE A 173 -14.09 5.39 17.68
C ILE A 173 -13.88 5.75 19.16
N SER A 174 -14.45 4.96 20.07
CA SER A 174 -14.36 5.21 21.52
C SER A 174 -12.93 5.12 22.09
N ARG A 175 -11.98 4.58 21.32
CA ARG A 175 -10.56 4.47 21.67
C ARG A 175 -9.68 5.54 21.04
N MET A 176 -10.23 6.35 20.15
CA MET A 176 -9.53 7.51 19.60
C MET A 176 -9.38 8.59 20.67
N ASN A 177 -8.17 9.14 20.76
CA ASN A 177 -7.90 10.24 21.70
C ASN A 177 -8.49 11.56 21.22
N LEU A 178 -8.63 11.72 19.90
CA LEU A 178 -9.15 12.91 19.26
C LEU A 178 -9.94 12.50 18.01
N VAL A 179 -11.12 13.04 17.87
CA VAL A 179 -11.96 12.92 16.67
C VAL A 179 -12.20 14.35 16.17
N ILE A 180 -11.91 14.58 14.89
CA ILE A 180 -12.06 15.88 14.25
C ILE A 180 -12.96 15.70 13.04
N ASP A 181 -14.08 16.41 13.03
CA ASP A 181 -14.88 16.57 11.83
C ASP A 181 -14.23 17.65 10.96
N MET A 182 -13.97 17.30 9.71
CA MET A 182 -13.32 18.21 8.75
C MET A 182 -14.42 18.78 7.86
N ASP A 183 -14.77 20.02 8.10
CA ASP A 183 -15.68 20.77 7.23
C ASP A 183 -15.03 21.05 5.88
N GLU A 184 -15.88 21.28 4.88
CA GLU A 184 -15.39 21.77 3.59
C GLU A 184 -14.72 23.14 3.79
N PRO A 185 -13.60 23.41 3.11
CA PRO A 185 -12.94 24.71 3.22
C PRO A 185 -13.83 25.82 2.68
N ASP A 186 -13.74 26.98 3.31
CA ASP A 186 -14.38 28.18 2.75
C ASP A 186 -13.83 28.52 1.35
N GLU A 187 -14.56 29.37 0.61
CA GLU A 187 -14.24 29.70 -0.77
C GLU A 187 -12.81 30.30 -0.91
N ASP A 188 -12.45 31.21 -0.01
CA ASP A 188 -11.14 31.88 -0.11
C ASP A 188 -9.99 30.89 0.18
N THR A 189 -10.13 30.01 1.17
CA THR A 189 -9.17 28.94 1.46
C THR A 189 -9.07 27.95 0.27
N MET A 190 -10.19 27.60 -0.34
CA MET A 190 -10.22 26.75 -1.53
C MET A 190 -9.43 27.39 -2.68
N ILE A 191 -9.70 28.68 -2.97
CA ILE A 191 -9.01 29.43 -4.02
C ILE A 191 -7.51 29.50 -3.75
N GLU A 192 -7.10 29.86 -2.53
CA GLU A 192 -5.68 29.95 -2.17
C GLU A 192 -4.94 28.63 -2.36
N ARG A 193 -5.55 27.52 -1.93
CA ARG A 193 -4.99 26.17 -2.13
C ARG A 193 -4.84 25.81 -3.61
N VAL A 194 -5.87 26.08 -4.41
CA VAL A 194 -5.85 25.80 -5.85
C VAL A 194 -4.78 26.62 -6.56
N LEU A 195 -4.68 27.92 -6.26
CA LEU A 195 -3.63 28.79 -6.81
C LEU A 195 -2.23 28.30 -6.43
N ALA A 196 -2.03 27.90 -5.16
CA ALA A 196 -0.76 27.40 -4.69
C ALA A 196 -0.34 26.08 -5.36
N ILE A 197 -1.30 25.19 -5.64
CA ILE A 197 -1.04 23.88 -6.24
C ILE A 197 -0.85 23.98 -7.76
N THR A 198 -1.70 24.77 -8.44
CA THR A 198 -1.69 24.86 -9.91
C THR A 198 -0.69 25.88 -10.45
N GLY A 199 -0.32 26.87 -9.66
CA GLY A 199 0.50 28.00 -10.11
C GLY A 199 -0.25 28.96 -11.04
N CYS A 200 -1.59 28.84 -11.14
CA CYS A 200 -2.41 29.73 -11.96
C CYS A 200 -2.34 31.17 -11.44
N SER A 201 -2.14 32.15 -12.34
CA SER A 201 -2.10 33.56 -12.00
C SER A 201 -3.47 34.27 -12.10
N ASP A 202 -4.43 33.65 -12.78
CA ASP A 202 -5.76 34.20 -13.00
C ASP A 202 -6.71 33.90 -11.82
N LYS A 203 -6.54 34.66 -10.75
CA LYS A 203 -7.37 34.54 -9.54
C LYS A 203 -8.88 34.75 -9.83
N LYS A 204 -9.22 35.58 -10.85
CA LYS A 204 -10.61 35.87 -11.17
C LYS A 204 -11.31 34.64 -11.74
N SER A 205 -10.71 34.00 -12.74
CA SER A 205 -11.25 32.77 -13.31
C SER A 205 -11.30 31.63 -12.29
N VAL A 206 -10.27 31.46 -11.47
CA VAL A 206 -10.27 30.46 -10.39
C VAL A 206 -11.40 30.70 -9.38
N ARG A 207 -11.71 31.96 -9.04
CA ARG A 207 -12.84 32.27 -8.16
C ARG A 207 -14.18 31.88 -8.81
N THR A 208 -14.39 32.19 -10.07
CA THR A 208 -15.61 31.78 -10.81
C THR A 208 -15.74 30.25 -10.83
N MET A 209 -14.66 29.54 -11.12
CA MET A 209 -14.66 28.06 -11.08
C MET A 209 -14.99 27.52 -9.70
N ALA A 210 -14.41 28.09 -8.63
CA ALA A 210 -14.68 27.67 -7.25
C ALA A 210 -16.17 27.85 -6.88
N GLN A 211 -16.79 28.97 -7.29
CA GLN A 211 -18.21 29.20 -7.07
C GLN A 211 -19.09 28.19 -7.82
N ILE A 212 -18.72 27.87 -9.05
CA ILE A 212 -19.43 26.84 -9.83
C ILE A 212 -19.32 25.46 -9.17
N VAL A 213 -18.11 25.06 -8.73
CA VAL A 213 -17.90 23.78 -8.03
C VAL A 213 -18.78 23.68 -6.79
N ARG A 214 -18.85 24.75 -5.98
CA ARG A 214 -19.74 24.77 -4.82
C ARG A 214 -21.22 24.72 -5.20
N SER A 215 -21.61 25.41 -6.25
CA SER A 215 -22.97 25.36 -6.77
C SER A 215 -23.36 23.94 -7.23
N ILE A 216 -22.44 23.23 -7.89
CA ILE A 216 -22.63 21.83 -8.31
C ILE A 216 -22.74 20.91 -7.08
N ALA A 217 -21.86 21.07 -6.09
CA ALA A 217 -21.91 20.26 -4.85
C ALA A 217 -23.26 20.45 -4.14
N GLN A 218 -23.72 21.70 -4.01
CA GLN A 218 -25.02 21.99 -3.44
C GLN A 218 -26.18 21.39 -4.26
N TYR A 219 -26.12 21.53 -5.60
CA TYR A 219 -27.12 20.94 -6.49
C TYR A 219 -27.21 19.41 -6.33
N CYS A 220 -26.07 18.71 -6.25
CA CYS A 220 -26.03 17.29 -6.00
C CYS A 220 -26.68 16.90 -4.66
N GLN A 221 -26.44 17.67 -3.60
CA GLN A 221 -27.07 17.45 -2.28
C GLN A 221 -28.59 17.66 -2.35
N ASP A 222 -29.04 18.77 -2.93
CA ASP A 222 -30.44 19.14 -2.99
C ASP A 222 -31.28 18.15 -3.83
N ASN A 223 -30.68 17.55 -4.86
CA ASN A 223 -31.33 16.59 -5.75
C ASN A 223 -31.04 15.12 -5.40
N LEU A 224 -30.37 14.86 -4.25
CA LEU A 224 -30.05 13.51 -3.77
C LEU A 224 -29.27 12.67 -4.80
N ILE A 225 -28.35 13.31 -5.54
CA ILE A 225 -27.45 12.65 -6.46
C ILE A 225 -26.31 12.02 -5.64
N THR A 226 -26.46 10.74 -5.30
CA THR A 226 -25.59 10.05 -4.34
C THR A 226 -24.24 9.66 -4.89
N ASP A 227 -24.07 9.61 -6.23
CA ASP A 227 -22.80 9.41 -6.92
C ASP A 227 -22.17 10.75 -7.35
N GLY A 228 -22.82 11.87 -7.04
CA GLY A 228 -22.35 13.22 -7.34
C GLY A 228 -21.10 13.55 -6.53
N CYS A 229 -20.02 13.86 -7.25
CA CYS A 229 -18.74 14.23 -6.64
C CYS A 229 -18.21 15.50 -7.31
N CYS A 230 -18.15 16.60 -6.55
CA CYS A 230 -17.56 17.84 -7.04
C CYS A 230 -16.94 18.62 -5.86
N GLY A 231 -15.62 18.71 -5.83
CA GLY A 231 -14.89 19.34 -4.75
C GLY A 231 -13.57 19.96 -5.19
N ILE A 232 -12.65 20.11 -4.26
CA ILE A 232 -11.35 20.77 -4.51
C ILE A 232 -10.48 19.99 -5.52
N ARG A 233 -10.60 18.67 -5.61
CA ARG A 233 -9.84 17.85 -6.57
C ARG A 233 -10.26 18.14 -7.99
N GLU A 234 -11.57 18.18 -8.22
CA GLU A 234 -12.19 18.49 -9.51
C GLU A 234 -11.86 19.93 -9.90
N LEU A 235 -11.89 20.87 -8.94
CA LEU A 235 -11.50 22.26 -9.19
C LEU A 235 -10.02 22.37 -9.62
N ILE A 236 -9.11 21.66 -8.96
CA ILE A 236 -7.69 21.64 -9.36
C ILE A 236 -7.55 21.10 -10.80
N ALA A 237 -8.22 19.99 -11.14
CA ALA A 237 -8.17 19.41 -12.46
C ALA A 237 -8.74 20.37 -13.52
N TRP A 238 -9.83 21.07 -13.19
CA TRP A 238 -10.43 22.06 -14.06
C TRP A 238 -9.51 23.25 -14.34
N VAL A 239 -8.89 23.81 -13.29
CA VAL A 239 -7.94 24.91 -13.44
C VAL A 239 -6.72 24.49 -14.26
N GLN A 240 -6.18 23.30 -14.03
CA GLN A 240 -5.07 22.77 -14.83
C GLN A 240 -5.44 22.60 -16.31
N SER A 241 -6.64 22.09 -16.60
CA SER A 241 -7.14 21.96 -17.97
C SER A 241 -7.35 23.32 -18.62
N PHE A 242 -7.94 24.28 -17.89
CA PHE A 242 -8.12 25.67 -18.35
C PHE A 242 -6.80 26.35 -18.70
N MET A 243 -5.74 26.14 -17.90
CA MET A 243 -4.41 26.69 -18.21
C MET A 243 -3.82 26.16 -19.52
N VAL A 244 -4.30 25.02 -20.01
CA VAL A 244 -3.85 24.43 -21.27
C VAL A 244 -4.69 24.87 -22.45
N CYS A 245 -6.04 24.78 -22.35
CA CYS A 245 -6.94 25.07 -23.49
C CYS A 245 -7.35 26.56 -23.55
N GLY A 246 -7.34 27.29 -22.45
CA GLY A 246 -7.74 28.70 -22.38
C GLY A 246 -9.24 28.94 -22.39
N ASP A 247 -10.07 27.91 -22.44
CA ASP A 247 -11.52 27.98 -22.46
C ASP A 247 -12.12 27.29 -21.24
N LEU A 248 -12.98 28.02 -20.49
CA LEU A 248 -13.58 27.54 -19.24
C LEU A 248 -14.56 26.38 -19.48
N MET A 249 -15.40 26.50 -20.51
CA MET A 249 -16.42 25.49 -20.82
C MET A 249 -15.78 24.23 -21.37
N GLU A 250 -14.85 24.37 -22.32
CA GLU A 250 -14.13 23.22 -22.86
C GLU A 250 -13.38 22.46 -21.75
N ALA A 251 -12.69 23.18 -20.87
CA ALA A 251 -12.03 22.55 -19.73
C ALA A 251 -13.00 21.87 -18.76
N ALA A 252 -14.18 22.45 -18.51
CA ALA A 252 -15.22 21.88 -17.67
C ALA A 252 -15.75 20.54 -18.21
N HIS A 253 -15.95 20.44 -19.51
CA HIS A 253 -16.42 19.23 -20.18
C HIS A 253 -15.54 18.01 -19.89
N TYR A 254 -14.20 18.20 -19.93
CA TYR A 254 -13.23 17.11 -19.74
C TYR A 254 -12.90 16.83 -18.26
N THR A 255 -13.30 17.69 -17.36
CA THR A 255 -12.96 17.57 -15.92
C THR A 255 -14.19 17.44 -15.04
N ILE A 256 -14.96 18.50 -14.87
CA ILE A 256 -16.10 18.54 -13.95
C ILE A 256 -17.26 17.68 -14.50
N LEU A 257 -17.74 17.98 -15.71
CA LEU A 257 -18.93 17.34 -16.25
C LEU A 257 -18.75 15.85 -16.53
N SER A 258 -17.54 15.45 -16.91
CA SER A 258 -17.24 14.03 -17.16
C SER A 258 -17.18 13.19 -15.88
N SER A 259 -16.92 13.81 -14.73
CA SER A 259 -16.67 13.12 -13.46
C SER A 259 -17.74 13.31 -12.39
N VAL A 260 -18.61 14.31 -12.54
CA VAL A 260 -19.57 14.69 -11.48
C VAL A 260 -20.58 13.58 -11.17
N THR A 261 -21.12 12.90 -12.16
CA THR A 261 -22.06 11.78 -12.01
C THR A 261 -22.02 10.87 -13.23
N ALA A 262 -22.38 9.60 -13.05
CA ALA A 262 -22.53 8.65 -14.15
C ALA A 262 -23.84 8.86 -14.93
N ASP A 263 -24.85 9.50 -14.33
CA ASP A 263 -26.14 9.74 -14.95
C ASP A 263 -26.09 10.89 -15.95
N THR A 264 -26.45 10.60 -17.22
CA THR A 264 -26.37 11.56 -18.32
C THR A 264 -27.40 12.68 -18.19
N GLU A 265 -28.58 12.41 -17.66
CA GLU A 265 -29.66 13.40 -17.51
C GLU A 265 -29.27 14.43 -16.44
N SER A 266 -28.86 13.96 -15.28
CA SER A 266 -28.33 14.82 -14.19
C SER A 266 -27.13 15.64 -14.65
N ARG A 267 -26.27 15.10 -15.50
CA ARG A 267 -25.12 15.83 -16.06
C ARG A 267 -25.54 17.01 -16.94
N LEU A 268 -26.53 16.82 -17.82
CA LEU A 268 -27.07 17.91 -18.65
C LEU A 268 -27.76 18.99 -17.80
N GLU A 269 -28.47 18.60 -16.76
CA GLU A 269 -29.10 19.54 -15.84
C GLU A 269 -28.08 20.37 -15.06
N ILE A 270 -26.98 19.75 -14.61
CA ILE A 270 -25.88 20.44 -13.94
C ILE A 270 -25.19 21.42 -14.91
N GLU A 271 -24.94 21.01 -16.15
CA GLU A 271 -24.37 21.88 -17.18
C GLU A 271 -25.22 23.14 -17.38
N GLY A 272 -26.50 22.99 -17.62
CA GLY A 272 -27.42 24.12 -17.86
C GLY A 272 -27.63 25.00 -16.64
N SER A 273 -27.79 24.39 -15.45
CA SER A 273 -28.13 25.15 -14.21
C SER A 273 -26.92 25.81 -13.55
N CYS A 274 -25.77 25.13 -13.52
CA CYS A 274 -24.63 25.57 -12.74
C CYS A 274 -23.50 26.20 -13.56
N LEU A 275 -23.25 25.74 -14.80
CA LEU A 275 -22.15 26.24 -15.61
C LEU A 275 -22.60 27.35 -16.57
N GLU A 276 -23.55 27.06 -17.47
CA GLU A 276 -23.93 28.01 -18.51
C GLU A 276 -24.44 29.34 -17.97
N THR A 277 -25.23 29.29 -16.90
CA THR A 277 -25.77 30.48 -16.24
C THR A 277 -24.70 31.40 -15.64
N VAL A 278 -23.58 30.86 -15.17
CA VAL A 278 -22.52 31.62 -14.49
C VAL A 278 -21.42 32.05 -15.47
N ILE A 279 -21.10 31.24 -16.47
CA ILE A 279 -20.05 31.55 -17.45
C ILE A 279 -20.54 32.58 -18.48
N ALA A 280 -21.85 32.61 -18.78
CA ALA A 280 -22.47 33.58 -19.69
C ALA A 280 -22.74 34.95 -19.06
N ALA A 281 -22.63 35.09 -17.72
CA ALA A 281 -22.85 36.34 -16.97
C ALA A 281 -21.55 37.09 -16.74
#